data_9f8b3485ee6b0d33b873e9f534cc7521
#
_entry.id   9f8b3485ee6b0d33b873e9f534cc7521
#
_cell.length_a   1.000
_cell.length_b   1.000
_cell.length_c   1.000
_cell.angle_alpha   90.00
_cell.angle_beta   90.00
_cell.angle_gamma   90.00
#
_symmetry.space_group_name_H-M   'P 1'
#
loop_
_entity.id
_entity.type
_entity.pdbx_description
1 polymer ?
#
loop_
_entity_poly.entity_id
_entity_poly.type
_entity_poly.pdbx_seq_one_letter_code
_entity_poly.pdbx_strand_id
1 'polypeptide(L)'
;MRLALAIILAAAIFFCFGILAQAPDHHETDFYSFWAGARLLGPDLYSPEKVAAVQHAESPLVNGKSFIRPPFYALALWPLGRLPFPTAFLAWQILNIAAVLLAIGLWRCQPSSFVACAFFAPLWSCFRLGQDAPILLLLGVMAAKLIERKRELFGGAVLALFVAKPNLVPLVPFLLMVQKRHRALSGFFAGGIALYLISALAMGFDWLIGYTEAIFGNEGTISPRIPGLAGLLNLAGAPKWCAYLGLLVGAAMIYRYARHAKWMHAFAFTLTIAVVFAPRSMVYDLVLILPLVLLCFAPWVTPVAGTALITIVFTPIPIVAELSAIAVAWLGRPKIDKIG
;
A
#
# COMPACT_ATOMS: atom_id res chain seq x y z
N MET A 1 -15.20 -13.63 24.02
CA MET A 1 -14.27 -14.77 23.90
C MET A 1 -13.90 -15.08 22.45
N ARG A 2 -14.83 -15.39 21.52
CA ARG A 2 -14.51 -15.76 20.12
C ARG A 2 -13.72 -14.69 19.35
N LEU A 3 -14.04 -13.40 19.51
CA LEU A 3 -13.33 -12.31 18.85
C LEU A 3 -11.87 -12.19 19.35
N ALA A 4 -11.66 -12.22 20.66
CA ALA A 4 -10.32 -12.15 21.24
C ALA A 4 -9.44 -13.32 20.76
N LEU A 5 -9.99 -14.54 20.76
CA LEU A 5 -9.29 -15.71 20.25
C LEU A 5 -8.92 -15.57 18.75
N ALA A 6 -9.84 -15.04 17.93
CA ALA A 6 -9.57 -14.81 16.50
C ALA A 6 -8.47 -13.76 16.27
N ILE A 7 -8.45 -12.69 17.07
CA ILE A 7 -7.40 -11.67 17.02
C ILE A 7 -6.06 -12.26 17.44
N ILE A 8 -6.01 -13.01 18.52
CA ILE A 8 -4.78 -13.66 19.02
C ILE A 8 -4.25 -14.66 17.98
N LEU A 9 -5.13 -15.48 17.41
CA LEU A 9 -4.75 -16.44 16.37
C LEU A 9 -4.21 -15.74 15.13
N ALA A 10 -4.87 -14.69 14.66
CA ALA A 10 -4.40 -13.91 13.51
C ALA A 10 -3.05 -13.25 13.81
N ALA A 11 -2.89 -12.66 15.00
CA ALA A 11 -1.63 -12.07 15.43
C ALA A 11 -0.50 -13.11 15.48
N ALA A 12 -0.77 -14.30 16.02
CA ALA A 12 0.21 -15.39 16.09
C ALA A 12 0.61 -15.86 14.69
N ILE A 13 -0.33 -16.01 13.77
CA ILE A 13 -0.04 -16.40 12.37
C ILE A 13 0.82 -15.32 11.70
N PHE A 14 0.46 -14.05 11.81
CA PHE A 14 1.26 -12.95 11.25
C PHE A 14 2.66 -12.87 11.85
N PHE A 15 2.78 -13.09 13.17
CA PHE A 15 4.07 -13.14 13.86
C PHE A 15 4.94 -14.29 13.34
N CYS A 16 4.36 -15.49 13.20
CA CYS A 16 5.08 -16.63 12.63
C CYS A 16 5.59 -16.35 11.22
N PHE A 17 4.75 -15.81 10.34
CA PHE A 17 5.17 -15.49 8.97
C PHE A 17 6.07 -14.27 8.88
N GLY A 18 5.84 -13.25 9.70
CA GLY A 18 6.61 -12.02 9.67
C GLY A 18 7.99 -12.12 10.31
N ILE A 19 8.18 -13.01 11.27
CA ILE A 19 9.40 -13.09 12.09
C ILE A 19 10.10 -14.44 11.93
N LEU A 20 9.38 -15.54 12.10
CA LEU A 20 10.01 -16.86 12.07
C LEU A 20 10.36 -17.34 10.66
N ALA A 21 9.56 -17.01 9.65
CA ALA A 21 9.82 -17.38 8.26
C ALA A 21 11.03 -16.65 7.64
N GLN A 22 11.58 -15.64 8.31
CA GLN A 22 12.69 -14.82 7.80
C GLN A 22 14.04 -15.17 8.40
N ALA A 23 14.09 -16.10 9.33
CA ALA A 23 15.30 -16.39 10.11
C ALA A 23 16.59 -16.69 9.30
N PRO A 24 16.55 -17.23 8.05
CA PRO A 24 17.77 -17.43 7.27
C PRO A 24 18.12 -16.32 6.27
N ASP A 25 17.14 -15.54 5.76
CA ASP A 25 17.34 -14.72 4.55
C ASP A 25 16.92 -13.26 4.72
N HIS A 26 17.39 -12.58 5.77
CA HIS A 26 17.11 -11.15 5.97
C HIS A 26 17.60 -10.24 4.83
N HIS A 27 18.46 -10.74 3.94
CA HIS A 27 19.14 -9.95 2.90
C HIS A 27 18.20 -9.39 1.83
N GLU A 28 17.02 -10.02 1.63
CA GLU A 28 16.06 -9.62 0.60
C GLU A 28 15.02 -8.60 1.05
N THR A 29 14.92 -8.30 2.35
CA THR A 29 13.85 -7.40 2.83
C THR A 29 14.03 -5.96 2.35
N ASP A 30 12.93 -5.36 1.90
CA ASP A 30 12.91 -3.95 1.47
C ASP A 30 13.01 -2.98 2.66
N PHE A 31 12.83 -3.48 3.89
CA PHE A 31 12.99 -2.68 5.10
C PHE A 31 14.40 -2.11 5.26
N TYR A 32 15.43 -2.74 4.68
CA TYR A 32 16.78 -2.16 4.62
C TYR A 32 16.80 -0.76 4.00
N SER A 33 15.99 -0.54 2.94
CA SER A 33 15.84 0.79 2.34
C SER A 33 15.26 1.80 3.32
N PHE A 34 14.22 1.41 4.05
CA PHE A 34 13.54 2.28 5.01
C PHE A 34 14.43 2.61 6.20
N TRP A 35 15.10 1.61 6.76
CA TRP A 35 16.01 1.75 7.89
C TRP A 35 17.24 2.59 7.53
N ALA A 36 17.87 2.35 6.38
CA ALA A 36 18.99 3.13 5.92
C ALA A 36 18.59 4.58 5.62
N GLY A 37 17.45 4.80 4.97
CA GLY A 37 16.92 6.15 4.72
C GLY A 37 16.64 6.91 6.02
N ALA A 38 16.10 6.24 7.04
CA ALA A 38 15.88 6.85 8.35
C ALA A 38 17.19 7.25 9.07
N ARG A 39 18.29 6.54 8.81
CA ARG A 39 19.65 6.86 9.34
C ARG A 39 20.29 8.02 8.58
N LEU A 40 20.04 8.12 7.30
CA LEU A 40 20.64 9.10 6.38
C LEU A 40 19.77 10.35 6.17
N LEU A 41 18.74 10.55 7.01
CA LEU A 41 17.89 11.75 6.89
C LEU A 41 18.74 13.01 6.81
N GLY A 42 18.72 13.66 5.66
CA GLY A 42 19.57 14.80 5.31
C GLY A 42 20.04 14.73 3.85
N PRO A 43 21.11 15.45 3.48
CA PRO A 43 21.56 15.59 2.07
C PRO A 43 21.85 14.26 1.35
N ASP A 44 22.22 13.24 2.10
CA ASP A 44 22.63 11.93 1.55
C ASP A 44 21.45 10.94 1.40
N LEU A 45 20.22 11.34 1.73
CA LEU A 45 19.04 10.48 1.75
C LEU A 45 18.79 9.74 0.43
N TYR A 46 19.03 10.40 -0.69
CA TYR A 46 18.79 9.86 -2.03
C TYR A 46 20.06 9.43 -2.77
N SER A 47 21.23 9.45 -2.11
CA SER A 47 22.48 8.91 -2.68
C SER A 47 22.44 7.38 -2.65
N PRO A 48 22.40 6.69 -3.82
CA PRO A 48 22.37 5.22 -3.85
C PRO A 48 23.59 4.61 -3.17
N GLU A 49 24.79 5.23 -3.32
CA GLU A 49 26.05 4.75 -2.75
C GLU A 49 26.04 4.85 -1.22
N LYS A 50 25.54 5.95 -0.66
CA LYS A 50 25.46 6.15 0.79
C LYS A 50 24.45 5.22 1.42
N VAL A 51 23.27 5.07 0.78
CA VAL A 51 22.23 4.14 1.24
C VAL A 51 22.74 2.70 1.20
N ALA A 52 23.40 2.28 0.11
CA ALA A 52 24.02 0.97 0.01
C ALA A 52 25.13 0.76 1.04
N ALA A 53 25.98 1.76 1.30
CA ALA A 53 27.04 1.67 2.30
C ALA A 53 26.49 1.41 3.71
N VAL A 54 25.39 2.08 4.10
CA VAL A 54 24.73 1.83 5.40
C VAL A 54 24.15 0.41 5.47
N GLN A 55 23.57 -0.09 4.37
CA GLN A 55 23.02 -1.44 4.31
C GLN A 55 24.13 -2.50 4.36
N HIS A 56 25.23 -2.32 3.61
CA HIS A 56 26.35 -3.24 3.57
C HIS A 56 27.13 -3.28 4.88
N ALA A 57 27.17 -2.17 5.64
CA ALA A 57 27.76 -2.16 6.97
C ALA A 57 27.01 -3.08 7.96
N GLU A 58 25.70 -3.27 7.77
CA GLU A 58 24.91 -4.22 8.57
C GLU A 58 25.04 -5.65 8.01
N SER A 59 24.93 -5.82 6.68
CA SER A 59 25.08 -7.11 6.02
C SER A 59 25.66 -6.97 4.60
N PRO A 60 26.84 -7.51 4.33
CA PRO A 60 27.46 -7.46 3.00
C PRO A 60 26.67 -8.16 1.89
N LEU A 61 25.71 -9.03 2.26
CA LEU A 61 24.89 -9.80 1.31
C LEU A 61 23.64 -9.02 0.83
N VAL A 62 23.37 -7.84 1.40
CA VAL A 62 22.21 -7.03 0.98
C VAL A 62 22.47 -6.44 -0.41
N ASN A 63 21.58 -6.71 -1.35
CA ASN A 63 21.57 -5.97 -2.61
C ASN A 63 21.13 -4.53 -2.32
N GLY A 64 22.02 -3.56 -2.49
CA GLY A 64 21.79 -2.16 -2.17
C GLY A 64 20.46 -1.65 -2.74
N LYS A 65 19.52 -1.34 -1.86
CA LYS A 65 18.15 -0.90 -2.21
C LYS A 65 18.04 0.60 -2.00
N SER A 66 17.78 1.35 -3.06
CA SER A 66 17.59 2.81 -3.01
C SER A 66 16.41 3.20 -2.11
N PHE A 67 16.52 4.33 -1.41
CA PHE A 67 15.40 4.93 -0.71
C PHE A 67 14.57 5.75 -1.69
N ILE A 68 13.31 5.39 -1.89
CA ILE A 68 12.39 6.00 -2.86
C ILE A 68 11.09 6.50 -2.19
N ARG A 69 11.18 7.03 -0.99
CA ARG A 69 10.06 7.64 -0.25
C ARG A 69 10.34 9.13 -0.02
N PRO A 70 9.31 9.98 0.17
CA PRO A 70 9.52 11.38 0.56
C PRO A 70 10.22 11.50 1.92
N PRO A 71 10.91 12.64 2.20
CA PRO A 71 11.68 12.82 3.43
C PRO A 71 10.87 12.71 4.72
N PHE A 72 9.60 13.15 4.73
CA PHE A 72 8.74 12.99 5.92
C PHE A 72 8.58 11.51 6.33
N TYR A 73 8.68 10.57 5.38
CA TYR A 73 8.63 9.15 5.67
C TYR A 73 9.89 8.68 6.41
N ALA A 74 11.07 9.11 5.96
CA ALA A 74 12.33 8.86 6.67
C ALA A 74 12.31 9.48 8.08
N LEU A 75 11.77 10.70 8.21
CA LEU A 75 11.61 11.37 9.50
C LEU A 75 10.68 10.59 10.44
N ALA A 76 9.55 10.07 9.94
CA ALA A 76 8.64 9.25 10.73
C ALA A 76 9.30 7.94 11.22
N LEU A 77 10.22 7.39 10.44
CA LEU A 77 10.98 6.18 10.78
C LEU A 77 12.31 6.46 11.52
N TRP A 78 12.66 7.72 11.74
CA TRP A 78 13.91 8.11 12.39
C TRP A 78 14.18 7.39 13.75
N PRO A 79 13.17 7.16 14.63
CA PRO A 79 13.41 6.37 15.84
C PRO A 79 13.88 4.94 15.55
N LEU A 80 13.33 4.29 14.50
CA LEU A 80 13.74 2.95 14.08
C LEU A 80 15.14 2.95 13.47
N GLY A 81 15.51 4.00 12.73
CA GLY A 81 16.86 4.17 12.19
C GLY A 81 17.95 4.25 13.26
N ARG A 82 17.62 4.59 14.50
CA ARG A 82 18.57 4.63 15.62
C ARG A 82 18.80 3.29 16.29
N LEU A 83 17.96 2.30 16.02
CA LEU A 83 18.09 0.96 16.57
C LEU A 83 18.99 0.09 15.67
N PRO A 84 19.64 -0.94 16.22
CA PRO A 84 20.22 -2.01 15.42
C PRO A 84 19.17 -2.63 14.49
N PHE A 85 19.57 -3.04 13.30
CA PHE A 85 18.63 -3.52 12.29
C PHE A 85 17.67 -4.61 12.79
N PRO A 86 18.12 -5.68 13.50
CA PRO A 86 17.22 -6.73 13.95
C PRO A 86 16.12 -6.21 14.89
N THR A 87 16.47 -5.27 15.79
CA THR A 87 15.50 -4.65 16.71
C THR A 87 14.54 -3.72 15.98
N ALA A 88 15.06 -2.92 15.04
CA ALA A 88 14.25 -2.04 14.21
C ALA A 88 13.24 -2.84 13.35
N PHE A 89 13.72 -3.94 12.77
CA PHE A 89 12.91 -4.82 11.96
C PHE A 89 11.80 -5.51 12.78
N LEU A 90 12.13 -6.01 13.96
CA LEU A 90 11.12 -6.59 14.88
C LEU A 90 10.06 -5.55 15.26
N ALA A 91 10.47 -4.34 15.64
CA ALA A 91 9.54 -3.26 15.96
C ALA A 91 8.66 -2.90 14.75
N TRP A 92 9.24 -2.86 13.54
CA TRP A 92 8.52 -2.63 12.30
C TRP A 92 7.47 -3.70 12.02
N GLN A 93 7.80 -4.97 12.23
CA GLN A 93 6.85 -6.08 12.06
C GLN A 93 5.70 -5.99 13.06
N ILE A 94 5.99 -5.66 14.31
CA ILE A 94 4.94 -5.47 15.34
C ILE A 94 4.00 -4.32 14.93
N LEU A 95 4.53 -3.20 14.43
CA LEU A 95 3.72 -2.08 13.93
C LEU A 95 2.84 -2.50 12.74
N ASN A 96 3.38 -3.25 11.80
CA ASN A 96 2.61 -3.76 10.65
C ASN A 96 1.51 -4.74 11.07
N ILE A 97 1.79 -5.65 12.01
CA ILE A 97 0.80 -6.58 12.56
C ILE A 97 -0.33 -5.80 13.25
N ALA A 98 0.03 -4.85 14.11
CA ALA A 98 -0.94 -3.99 14.78
C ALA A 98 -1.79 -3.20 13.76
N ALA A 99 -1.16 -2.66 12.71
CA ALA A 99 -1.86 -1.92 11.67
C ALA A 99 -2.91 -2.78 10.95
N VAL A 100 -2.58 -4.02 10.58
CA VAL A 100 -3.53 -4.95 9.94
C VAL A 100 -4.69 -5.25 10.89
N LEU A 101 -4.40 -5.63 12.13
CA LEU A 101 -5.44 -6.01 13.09
C LEU A 101 -6.39 -4.84 13.36
N LEU A 102 -5.86 -3.63 13.51
CA LEU A 102 -6.66 -2.42 13.68
C LEU A 102 -7.47 -2.10 12.41
N ALA A 103 -6.88 -2.24 11.22
CA ALA A 103 -7.58 -2.01 9.96
C ALA A 103 -8.78 -2.97 9.80
N ILE A 104 -8.59 -4.26 10.06
CA ILE A 104 -9.66 -5.26 10.02
C ILE A 104 -10.73 -4.93 11.06
N GLY A 105 -10.33 -4.61 12.29
CA GLY A 105 -11.24 -4.26 13.38
C GLY A 105 -12.09 -3.03 13.05
N LEU A 106 -11.50 -2.00 12.47
CA LEU A 106 -12.21 -0.78 12.05
C LEU A 106 -13.11 -1.01 10.84
N TRP A 107 -12.71 -1.88 9.91
CA TRP A 107 -13.44 -2.12 8.67
C TRP A 107 -14.60 -3.09 8.86
N ARG A 108 -14.31 -4.27 9.40
CA ARG A 108 -15.29 -5.34 9.64
C ARG A 108 -14.89 -6.17 10.87
N CYS A 109 -15.30 -5.72 12.04
CA CYS A 109 -14.99 -6.34 13.33
C CYS A 109 -15.76 -7.67 13.53
N GLN A 110 -15.36 -8.71 12.81
CA GLN A 110 -15.92 -10.05 12.93
C GLN A 110 -14.80 -11.09 13.12
N PRO A 111 -14.96 -12.10 13.99
CA PRO A 111 -13.94 -13.13 14.21
C PRO A 111 -13.45 -13.78 12.90
N SER A 112 -14.37 -14.12 12.02
CA SER A 112 -14.08 -14.70 10.71
C SER A 112 -13.23 -13.81 9.81
N SER A 113 -13.35 -12.46 9.92
CA SER A 113 -12.54 -11.54 9.15
C SER A 113 -11.07 -11.57 9.56
N PHE A 114 -10.77 -11.66 10.86
CA PHE A 114 -9.40 -11.77 11.36
C PHE A 114 -8.74 -13.07 10.91
N VAL A 115 -9.42 -14.20 11.10
CA VAL A 115 -8.90 -15.51 10.70
C VAL A 115 -8.70 -15.58 9.19
N ALA A 116 -9.68 -15.13 8.40
CA ALA A 116 -9.61 -15.16 6.95
C ALA A 116 -8.47 -14.27 6.40
N CYS A 117 -8.28 -13.07 6.97
CA CYS A 117 -7.20 -12.18 6.57
C CYS A 117 -5.82 -12.73 6.96
N ALA A 118 -5.72 -13.53 8.03
CA ALA A 118 -4.46 -14.17 8.39
C ALA A 118 -3.93 -15.10 7.30
N PHE A 119 -4.80 -15.62 6.45
CA PHE A 119 -4.45 -16.44 5.29
C PHE A 119 -4.47 -15.67 3.96
N PHE A 120 -4.52 -14.35 3.99
CA PHE A 120 -4.46 -13.53 2.79
C PHE A 120 -2.99 -13.37 2.33
N ALA A 121 -2.62 -14.13 1.32
CA ALA A 121 -1.23 -14.29 0.90
C ALA A 121 -0.48 -12.96 0.56
N PRO A 122 -1.10 -11.88 0.01
CA PRO A 122 -0.43 -10.60 -0.12
C PRO A 122 0.08 -9.99 1.20
N LEU A 123 -0.57 -10.26 2.34
CA LEU A 123 -0.07 -9.85 3.67
C LEU A 123 1.24 -10.56 4.04
N TRP A 124 1.36 -11.85 3.70
CA TRP A 124 2.61 -12.59 3.94
C TRP A 124 3.76 -12.00 3.13
N SER A 125 3.49 -11.59 1.89
CA SER A 125 4.46 -10.86 1.06
C SER A 125 4.90 -9.56 1.70
N CYS A 126 3.97 -8.80 2.32
CA CYS A 126 4.30 -7.58 3.06
C CYS A 126 5.23 -7.86 4.24
N PHE A 127 4.90 -8.86 5.05
CA PHE A 127 5.71 -9.22 6.21
C PHE A 127 7.08 -9.74 5.80
N ARG A 128 7.15 -10.63 4.80
CA ARG A 128 8.42 -11.16 4.29
C ARG A 128 9.34 -10.05 3.78
N LEU A 129 8.80 -9.10 3.03
CA LEU A 129 9.58 -8.02 2.44
C LEU A 129 9.71 -6.79 3.34
N GLY A 130 9.09 -6.79 4.53
CA GLY A 130 9.11 -5.64 5.44
C GLY A 130 8.44 -4.39 4.85
N GLN A 131 7.37 -4.56 4.08
CA GLN A 131 6.69 -3.46 3.38
C GLN A 131 5.66 -2.74 4.25
N ASP A 132 5.34 -1.50 3.83
CA ASP A 132 4.48 -0.55 4.53
C ASP A 132 2.99 -0.63 4.15
N ALA A 133 2.60 -1.52 3.23
CA ALA A 133 1.22 -1.61 2.77
C ALA A 133 0.19 -1.89 3.89
N PRO A 134 0.50 -2.63 4.97
CA PRO A 134 -0.37 -2.75 6.14
C PRO A 134 -0.67 -1.41 6.82
N ILE A 135 0.33 -0.55 6.95
CA ILE A 135 0.17 0.80 7.53
C ILE A 135 -0.69 1.67 6.61
N LEU A 136 -0.45 1.63 5.28
CA LEU A 136 -1.29 2.34 4.30
C LEU A 136 -2.74 1.83 4.34
N LEU A 137 -2.95 0.52 4.49
CA LEU A 137 -4.30 -0.04 4.68
C LEU A 137 -4.98 0.57 5.90
N LEU A 138 -4.30 0.62 7.04
CA LEU A 138 -4.85 1.24 8.26
C LEU A 138 -5.18 2.71 8.04
N LEU A 139 -4.27 3.48 7.47
CA LEU A 139 -4.49 4.90 7.17
C LEU A 139 -5.70 5.11 6.23
N GLY A 140 -5.81 4.29 5.19
CA GLY A 140 -6.96 4.32 4.28
C GLY A 140 -8.28 4.01 4.99
N VAL A 141 -8.31 2.96 5.80
CA VAL A 141 -9.49 2.59 6.58
C VAL A 141 -9.87 3.67 7.59
N MET A 142 -8.90 4.23 8.30
CA MET A 142 -9.13 5.34 9.25
C MET A 142 -9.71 6.55 8.53
N ALA A 143 -9.12 6.95 7.41
CA ALA A 143 -9.60 8.07 6.60
C ALA A 143 -11.03 7.84 6.12
N ALA A 144 -11.34 6.65 5.59
CA ALA A 144 -12.68 6.30 5.14
C ALA A 144 -13.70 6.40 6.27
N LYS A 145 -13.36 5.90 7.47
CA LYS A 145 -14.22 5.98 8.67
C LYS A 145 -14.38 7.41 9.17
N LEU A 146 -13.33 8.24 9.14
CA LEU A 146 -13.42 9.66 9.50
C LEU A 146 -14.39 10.40 8.55
N ILE A 147 -14.28 10.18 7.24
CA ILE A 147 -15.15 10.79 6.24
C ILE A 147 -16.59 10.28 6.39
N GLU A 148 -16.79 8.99 6.63
CA GLU A 148 -18.11 8.40 6.92
C GLU A 148 -18.76 9.07 8.14
N ARG A 149 -17.97 9.36 9.18
CA ARG A 149 -18.39 10.06 10.41
C ARG A 149 -18.45 11.58 10.28
N LYS A 150 -18.47 12.13 9.06
CA LYS A 150 -18.52 13.58 8.77
C LYS A 150 -17.30 14.39 9.24
N ARG A 151 -16.20 13.75 9.63
CA ARG A 151 -14.91 14.38 9.94
C ARG A 151 -14.06 14.47 8.69
N GLU A 152 -14.61 15.08 7.64
CA GLU A 152 -14.06 15.02 6.29
C GLU A 152 -12.67 15.66 6.17
N LEU A 153 -12.45 16.81 6.81
CA LEU A 153 -11.15 17.50 6.75
C LEU A 153 -10.02 16.62 7.30
N PHE A 154 -10.23 16.02 8.47
CA PHE A 154 -9.25 15.11 9.08
C PHE A 154 -9.07 13.84 8.26
N GLY A 155 -10.16 13.26 7.74
CA GLY A 155 -10.07 12.10 6.87
C GLY A 155 -9.26 12.38 5.60
N GLY A 156 -9.44 13.58 5.01
CA GLY A 156 -8.63 14.02 3.88
C GLY A 156 -7.16 14.20 4.23
N ALA A 157 -6.85 14.81 5.39
CA ALA A 157 -5.47 14.98 5.85
C ALA A 157 -4.78 13.62 6.09
N VAL A 158 -5.49 12.62 6.62
CA VAL A 158 -4.96 11.25 6.74
C VAL A 158 -4.70 10.63 5.37
N LEU A 159 -5.58 10.85 4.37
CA LEU A 159 -5.34 10.38 3.00
C LEU A 159 -4.12 11.01 2.34
N ALA A 160 -3.72 12.21 2.74
CA ALA A 160 -2.50 12.83 2.24
C ALA A 160 -1.24 12.00 2.55
N LEU A 161 -1.23 11.19 3.61
CA LEU A 161 -0.12 10.28 3.94
C LEU A 161 0.13 9.22 2.86
N PHE A 162 -0.84 8.97 1.95
CA PHE A 162 -0.63 8.12 0.78
C PHE A 162 0.42 8.68 -0.18
N VAL A 163 0.79 9.96 -0.08
CA VAL A 163 1.91 10.56 -0.83
C VAL A 163 3.24 9.84 -0.53
N ALA A 164 3.36 9.13 0.59
CA ALA A 164 4.46 8.19 0.82
C ALA A 164 4.61 7.17 -0.32
N LYS A 165 3.53 6.87 -1.07
CA LYS A 165 3.50 5.92 -2.18
C LYS A 165 2.80 6.56 -3.39
N PRO A 166 3.47 7.46 -4.13
CA PRO A 166 2.84 8.37 -5.08
C PRO A 166 2.13 7.67 -6.24
N ASN A 167 2.53 6.46 -6.57
CA ASN A 167 1.88 5.65 -7.61
C ASN A 167 0.40 5.30 -7.29
N LEU A 168 0.00 5.34 -6.01
CA LEU A 168 -1.36 5.04 -5.57
C LEU A 168 -2.21 6.31 -5.40
N VAL A 169 -1.57 7.49 -5.37
CA VAL A 169 -2.21 8.76 -5.00
C VAL A 169 -3.19 9.30 -6.03
N PRO A 170 -2.93 9.28 -7.37
CA PRO A 170 -3.70 10.10 -8.31
C PRO A 170 -5.21 9.87 -8.28
N LEU A 171 -5.64 8.63 -8.00
CA LEU A 171 -7.04 8.26 -8.03
C LEU A 171 -7.80 8.59 -6.74
N VAL A 172 -7.10 8.87 -5.63
CA VAL A 172 -7.72 9.20 -4.34
C VAL A 172 -8.38 10.59 -4.35
N PRO A 173 -7.70 11.70 -4.70
CA PRO A 173 -8.34 13.00 -4.80
C PRO A 173 -9.42 13.02 -5.90
N PHE A 174 -9.24 12.25 -6.99
CA PHE A 174 -10.26 12.10 -8.01
C PHE A 174 -11.54 11.49 -7.44
N LEU A 175 -11.48 10.45 -6.62
CA LEU A 175 -12.64 9.91 -5.90
C LEU A 175 -13.33 11.00 -5.07
N LEU A 176 -12.55 11.80 -4.31
CA LEU A 176 -13.12 12.86 -3.47
C LEU A 176 -13.88 13.91 -4.30
N MET A 177 -13.37 14.23 -5.50
CA MET A 177 -14.06 15.12 -6.46
C MET A 177 -15.36 14.48 -6.97
N VAL A 178 -15.32 13.23 -7.42
CA VAL A 178 -16.49 12.50 -7.96
C VAL A 178 -17.59 12.37 -6.90
N GLN A 179 -17.22 12.14 -5.66
CA GLN A 179 -18.13 12.02 -4.51
C GLN A 179 -18.52 13.37 -3.91
N LYS A 180 -18.06 14.50 -4.50
CA LYS A 180 -18.31 15.88 -4.02
C LYS A 180 -17.89 16.09 -2.55
N ARG A 181 -16.82 15.43 -2.11
CA ARG A 181 -16.28 15.52 -0.76
C ARG A 181 -15.27 16.66 -0.65
N HIS A 182 -15.73 17.90 -0.90
CA HIS A 182 -14.85 19.08 -0.99
C HIS A 182 -14.03 19.32 0.29
N ARG A 183 -14.62 19.12 1.48
CA ARG A 183 -13.91 19.25 2.75
C ARG A 183 -12.79 18.21 2.90
N ALA A 184 -13.04 16.96 2.47
CA ALA A 184 -11.99 15.95 2.48
C ALA A 184 -10.90 16.25 1.45
N LEU A 185 -11.28 16.76 0.28
CA LEU A 185 -10.33 17.21 -0.74
C LEU A 185 -9.46 18.37 -0.22
N SER A 186 -10.04 19.36 0.46
CA SER A 186 -9.28 20.46 1.09
C SER A 186 -8.33 19.91 2.18
N GLY A 187 -8.79 18.94 2.99
CA GLY A 187 -7.94 18.26 3.97
C GLY A 187 -6.77 17.51 3.34
N PHE A 188 -7.01 16.84 2.20
CA PHE A 188 -5.98 16.14 1.44
C PHE A 188 -4.89 17.10 0.94
N PHE A 189 -5.26 18.21 0.34
CA PHE A 189 -4.27 19.20 -0.14
C PHE A 189 -3.57 19.90 1.01
N ALA A 190 -4.28 20.29 2.07
CA ALA A 190 -3.67 20.89 3.25
C ALA A 190 -2.67 19.92 3.92
N GLY A 191 -3.04 18.65 4.05
CA GLY A 191 -2.15 17.60 4.55
C GLY A 191 -0.92 17.42 3.64
N GLY A 192 -1.12 17.40 2.31
CA GLY A 192 -0.04 17.31 1.33
C GLY A 192 0.94 18.48 1.44
N ILE A 193 0.44 19.71 1.57
CA ILE A 193 1.26 20.90 1.79
C ILE A 193 2.04 20.79 3.11
N ALA A 194 1.39 20.36 4.19
CA ALA A 194 2.06 20.16 5.47
C ALA A 194 3.19 19.12 5.37
N LEU A 195 2.96 18.00 4.70
CA LEU A 195 3.98 16.96 4.48
C LEU A 195 5.13 17.47 3.59
N TYR A 196 4.84 18.29 2.59
CA TYR A 196 5.86 18.95 1.77
C TYR A 196 6.72 19.89 2.64
N LEU A 197 6.11 20.74 3.45
CA LEU A 197 6.82 21.65 4.35
C LEU A 197 7.65 20.92 5.40
N ILE A 198 7.12 19.84 6.00
CA ILE A 198 7.87 18.98 6.93
C ILE A 198 9.10 18.39 6.23
N SER A 199 8.95 17.94 4.99
CA SER A 199 10.05 17.41 4.18
C SER A 199 11.08 18.49 3.86
N ALA A 200 10.63 19.71 3.51
CA ALA A 200 11.50 20.84 3.22
C ALA A 200 12.26 21.33 4.45
N LEU A 201 11.65 21.29 5.63
CA LEU A 201 12.33 21.62 6.90
C LEU A 201 13.41 20.58 7.25
N ALA A 202 13.22 19.33 6.85
CA ALA A 202 14.18 18.26 7.12
C ALA A 202 15.36 18.23 6.12
N MET A 203 15.14 18.66 4.87
CA MET A 203 16.12 18.46 3.78
C MET A 203 16.40 19.70 2.90
N GLY A 204 15.70 20.82 3.10
CA GLY A 204 15.72 21.95 2.17
C GLY A 204 14.57 21.88 1.15
N PHE A 205 14.30 23.01 0.46
CA PHE A 205 13.16 23.11 -0.48
C PHE A 205 13.39 22.38 -1.82
N ASP A 206 14.61 22.02 -2.11
CA ASP A 206 15.05 21.30 -3.31
C ASP A 206 14.96 19.78 -3.19
N TRP A 207 14.53 19.25 -2.03
CA TRP A 207 14.40 17.81 -1.79
C TRP A 207 13.61 17.08 -2.88
N LEU A 208 12.66 17.76 -3.53
CA LEU A 208 11.82 17.19 -4.56
C LEU A 208 12.62 16.79 -5.80
N ILE A 209 13.72 17.50 -6.09
CA ILE A 209 14.62 17.19 -7.22
C ILE A 209 15.28 15.83 -6.98
N GLY A 210 15.97 15.67 -5.85
CA GLY A 210 16.61 14.39 -5.50
C GLY A 210 15.62 13.23 -5.38
N TYR A 211 14.41 13.50 -4.88
CA TYR A 211 13.35 12.50 -4.80
C TYR A 211 12.86 12.05 -6.19
N THR A 212 12.65 12.97 -7.12
CA THR A 212 12.24 12.64 -8.49
C THR A 212 13.34 11.87 -9.22
N GLU A 213 14.59 12.28 -9.08
CA GLU A 213 15.75 11.56 -9.62
C GLU A 213 15.84 10.13 -9.06
N ALA A 214 15.64 9.96 -7.76
CA ALA A 214 15.65 8.63 -7.14
C ALA A 214 14.52 7.72 -7.66
N ILE A 215 13.31 8.27 -7.91
CA ILE A 215 12.19 7.50 -8.47
C ILE A 215 12.47 7.10 -9.92
N PHE A 216 12.84 8.05 -10.77
CA PHE A 216 13.02 7.82 -12.20
C PHE A 216 14.34 7.09 -12.50
N GLY A 217 15.41 7.36 -11.74
CA GLY A 217 16.67 6.63 -11.86
C GLY A 217 16.55 5.14 -11.50
N ASN A 218 15.57 4.78 -10.67
CA ASN A 218 15.33 3.40 -10.25
C ASN A 218 14.40 2.61 -11.22
N GLU A 219 14.03 3.20 -12.36
CA GLU A 219 13.16 2.55 -13.34
C GLU A 219 13.80 1.33 -14.05
N GLY A 220 15.13 1.20 -13.98
CA GLY A 220 15.86 0.07 -14.61
C GLY A 220 15.59 -1.29 -13.96
N THR A 221 15.09 -1.33 -12.73
CA THR A 221 14.90 -2.56 -11.94
C THR A 221 13.44 -3.00 -11.84
N ILE A 222 12.58 -2.61 -12.79
CA ILE A 222 11.19 -3.05 -12.78
C ILE A 222 11.15 -4.55 -13.06
N SER A 223 10.81 -5.33 -12.02
CA SER A 223 10.56 -6.77 -12.17
C SER A 223 9.53 -7.01 -13.28
N PRO A 224 9.72 -7.99 -14.17
CA PRO A 224 8.71 -8.38 -15.17
C PRO A 224 7.41 -8.91 -14.50
N ARG A 225 7.43 -9.12 -13.19
CA ARG A 225 6.31 -9.67 -12.40
C ARG A 225 5.59 -8.57 -11.61
N ILE A 226 5.18 -7.49 -12.27
CA ILE A 226 4.39 -6.43 -11.67
C ILE A 226 2.91 -6.83 -11.78
N PRO A 227 2.12 -6.83 -10.69
CA PRO A 227 0.68 -6.98 -10.80
C PRO A 227 0.05 -5.77 -11.48
N GLY A 228 -1.09 -5.95 -12.11
CA GLY A 228 -1.85 -4.86 -12.70
C GLY A 228 -1.59 -4.67 -14.20
N LEU A 229 -2.30 -3.68 -14.77
CA LEU A 229 -2.22 -3.38 -16.21
C LEU A 229 -0.79 -3.10 -16.67
N ALA A 230 0.01 -2.46 -15.82
CA ALA A 230 1.41 -2.15 -16.14
C ALA A 230 2.24 -3.42 -16.38
N GLY A 231 2.02 -4.49 -15.60
CA GLY A 231 2.67 -5.78 -15.80
C GLY A 231 2.28 -6.44 -17.12
N LEU A 232 1.00 -6.40 -17.49
CA LEU A 232 0.51 -6.91 -18.78
C LEU A 232 1.13 -6.18 -19.97
N LEU A 233 1.13 -4.85 -19.91
CA LEU A 233 1.71 -4.02 -20.95
C LEU A 233 3.22 -4.27 -21.11
N ASN A 234 3.91 -4.47 -19.98
CA ASN A 234 5.34 -4.80 -20.00
C ASN A 234 5.60 -6.18 -20.64
N LEU A 235 4.78 -7.19 -20.32
CA LEU A 235 4.86 -8.51 -20.96
C LEU A 235 4.54 -8.47 -22.46
N ALA A 236 3.64 -7.58 -22.87
CA ALA A 236 3.32 -7.35 -24.28
C ALA A 236 4.37 -6.51 -25.02
N GLY A 237 5.46 -6.09 -24.34
CA GLY A 237 6.49 -5.24 -24.93
C GLY A 237 6.03 -3.80 -25.20
N ALA A 238 4.95 -3.36 -24.57
CA ALA A 238 4.44 -2.00 -24.75
C ALA A 238 5.39 -0.96 -24.12
N PRO A 239 5.48 0.26 -24.69
CA PRO A 239 6.26 1.34 -24.10
C PRO A 239 5.81 1.65 -22.67
N LYS A 240 6.74 1.93 -21.76
CA LYS A 240 6.46 2.16 -20.32
C LYS A 240 5.41 3.26 -20.07
N TRP A 241 5.36 4.28 -20.92
CA TRP A 241 4.36 5.36 -20.79
C TRP A 241 2.92 4.87 -20.96
N CYS A 242 2.69 3.74 -21.66
CA CYS A 242 1.36 3.15 -21.83
C CYS A 242 0.74 2.78 -20.45
N ALA A 243 1.56 2.46 -19.45
CA ALA A 243 1.07 2.16 -18.11
C ALA A 243 0.33 3.36 -17.47
N TYR A 244 0.71 4.60 -17.82
CA TYR A 244 0.04 5.80 -17.33
C TYR A 244 -1.36 5.98 -17.94
N LEU A 245 -1.63 5.42 -19.13
CA LEU A 245 -2.98 5.39 -19.71
C LEU A 245 -3.94 4.57 -18.82
N GLY A 246 -3.41 3.62 -18.07
CA GLY A 246 -4.17 2.86 -17.07
C GLY A 246 -4.85 3.77 -16.03
N LEU A 247 -4.21 4.87 -15.63
CA LEU A 247 -4.81 5.85 -14.71
C LEU A 247 -6.05 6.50 -15.29
N LEU A 248 -6.08 6.77 -16.61
CA LEU A 248 -7.27 7.34 -17.28
C LEU A 248 -8.41 6.33 -17.31
N VAL A 249 -8.10 5.06 -17.61
CA VAL A 249 -9.09 3.98 -17.57
C VAL A 249 -9.62 3.81 -16.14
N GLY A 250 -8.73 3.77 -15.15
CA GLY A 250 -9.09 3.70 -13.73
C GLY A 250 -9.97 4.87 -13.31
N ALA A 251 -9.64 6.10 -13.71
CA ALA A 251 -10.45 7.29 -13.44
C ALA A 251 -11.85 7.18 -14.07
N ALA A 252 -11.96 6.72 -15.31
CA ALA A 252 -13.25 6.51 -15.98
C ALA A 252 -14.11 5.46 -15.24
N MET A 253 -13.48 4.36 -14.78
CA MET A 253 -14.18 3.33 -13.98
C MET A 253 -14.65 3.89 -12.65
N ILE A 254 -13.83 4.66 -11.94
CA ILE A 254 -14.16 5.31 -10.67
C ILE A 254 -15.32 6.30 -10.92
N TYR A 255 -15.22 7.15 -11.93
CA TYR A 255 -16.31 8.09 -12.26
C TYR A 255 -17.62 7.37 -12.50
N ARG A 256 -17.62 6.31 -13.31
CA ARG A 256 -18.82 5.55 -13.64
C ARG A 256 -19.46 4.87 -12.43
N TYR A 257 -18.63 4.31 -11.55
CA TYR A 257 -19.09 3.55 -10.39
C TYR A 257 -19.34 4.44 -9.16
N ALA A 258 -18.33 5.23 -8.76
CA ALA A 258 -18.32 5.89 -7.46
C ALA A 258 -19.36 7.02 -7.35
N ARG A 259 -19.77 7.64 -8.47
CA ARG A 259 -20.79 8.71 -8.43
C ARG A 259 -22.14 8.24 -7.86
N HIS A 260 -22.45 6.95 -7.94
CA HIS A 260 -23.71 6.36 -7.48
C HIS A 260 -23.52 5.43 -6.27
N ALA A 261 -22.30 5.06 -5.93
CA ALA A 261 -22.01 4.13 -4.87
C ALA A 261 -22.00 4.81 -3.49
N LYS A 262 -22.34 4.06 -2.44
CA LYS A 262 -22.14 4.49 -1.06
C LYS A 262 -20.64 4.69 -0.81
N TRP A 263 -20.29 5.66 0.04
CA TRP A 263 -18.91 6.09 0.30
C TRP A 263 -17.93 4.92 0.53
N MET A 264 -18.26 4.01 1.44
CA MET A 264 -17.36 2.89 1.80
C MET A 264 -17.08 1.96 0.61
N HIS A 265 -18.10 1.71 -0.23
CA HIS A 265 -17.93 0.91 -1.45
C HIS A 265 -17.14 1.67 -2.52
N ALA A 266 -17.42 2.95 -2.72
CA ALA A 266 -16.68 3.79 -3.64
C ALA A 266 -15.19 3.88 -3.26
N PHE A 267 -14.89 4.02 -1.97
CA PHE A 267 -13.54 4.05 -1.44
C PHE A 267 -12.80 2.72 -1.64
N ALA A 268 -13.41 1.61 -1.21
CA ALA A 268 -12.82 0.28 -1.37
C ALA A 268 -12.57 -0.08 -2.85
N PHE A 269 -13.52 0.25 -3.73
CA PHE A 269 -13.38 0.10 -5.17
C PHE A 269 -12.21 0.94 -5.70
N THR A 270 -12.10 2.21 -5.27
CA THR A 270 -11.02 3.10 -5.71
C THR A 270 -9.65 2.59 -5.31
N LEU A 271 -9.48 2.07 -4.09
CA LEU A 271 -8.21 1.47 -3.67
C LEU A 271 -7.84 0.27 -4.56
N THR A 272 -8.81 -0.58 -4.90
CA THR A 272 -8.61 -1.70 -5.82
C THR A 272 -8.16 -1.21 -7.20
N ILE A 273 -8.87 -0.24 -7.76
CA ILE A 273 -8.54 0.36 -9.07
C ILE A 273 -7.16 1.04 -9.02
N ALA A 274 -6.83 1.73 -7.92
CA ALA A 274 -5.52 2.37 -7.76
C ALA A 274 -4.37 1.36 -7.81
N VAL A 275 -4.53 0.17 -7.22
CA VAL A 275 -3.51 -0.89 -7.29
C VAL A 275 -3.43 -1.51 -8.68
N VAL A 276 -4.58 -1.83 -9.30
CA VAL A 276 -4.65 -2.53 -10.59
C VAL A 276 -4.17 -1.66 -11.75
N PHE A 277 -4.46 -0.37 -11.70
CA PHE A 277 -4.14 0.58 -12.78
C PHE A 277 -2.96 1.51 -12.45
N ALA A 278 -2.28 1.33 -11.31
CA ALA A 278 -1.06 2.06 -11.03
C ALA A 278 0.01 1.77 -12.09
N PRO A 279 0.77 2.77 -12.53
CA PRO A 279 1.89 2.55 -13.45
C PRO A 279 2.96 1.61 -12.89
N ARG A 280 3.03 1.53 -11.56
CA ARG A 280 3.91 0.63 -10.81
C ARG A 280 3.19 0.19 -9.54
N SER A 281 2.86 -1.08 -9.44
CA SER A 281 2.38 -1.71 -8.20
C SER A 281 3.15 -3.00 -7.97
N MET A 282 3.17 -3.46 -6.74
CA MET A 282 3.85 -4.68 -6.34
C MET A 282 2.86 -5.64 -5.68
N VAL A 283 3.23 -6.91 -5.57
CA VAL A 283 2.37 -7.97 -4.98
C VAL A 283 1.84 -7.59 -3.60
N TYR A 284 2.66 -6.95 -2.80
CA TYR A 284 2.27 -6.49 -1.47
C TYR A 284 1.27 -5.32 -1.47
N ASP A 285 1.15 -4.56 -2.57
CA ASP A 285 0.14 -3.50 -2.71
C ASP A 285 -1.28 -4.07 -2.84
N LEU A 286 -1.41 -5.34 -3.26
CA LEU A 286 -2.69 -6.06 -3.29
C LEU A 286 -3.37 -6.13 -1.91
N VAL A 287 -2.67 -5.86 -0.82
CA VAL A 287 -3.27 -5.72 0.52
C VAL A 287 -4.34 -4.63 0.55
N LEU A 288 -4.21 -3.58 -0.25
CA LEU A 288 -5.19 -2.49 -0.35
C LEU A 288 -6.51 -2.90 -1.02
N ILE A 289 -6.59 -4.09 -1.61
CA ILE A 289 -7.84 -4.67 -2.14
C ILE A 289 -8.72 -5.26 -1.02
N LEU A 290 -8.13 -5.56 0.13
CA LEU A 290 -8.80 -6.21 1.27
C LEU A 290 -10.13 -5.54 1.68
N PRO A 291 -10.26 -4.20 1.73
CA PRO A 291 -11.53 -3.55 2.03
C PRO A 291 -12.65 -3.95 1.09
N LEU A 292 -12.39 -4.08 -0.22
CA LEU A 292 -13.39 -4.49 -1.19
C LEU A 292 -13.76 -5.96 -1.02
N VAL A 293 -12.76 -6.83 -0.84
CA VAL A 293 -12.98 -8.27 -0.61
C VAL A 293 -13.87 -8.50 0.62
N LEU A 294 -13.57 -7.80 1.73
CA LEU A 294 -14.35 -7.92 2.96
C LEU A 294 -15.76 -7.32 2.87
N LEU A 295 -16.01 -6.36 1.98
CA LEU A 295 -17.34 -5.82 1.73
C LEU A 295 -18.22 -6.72 0.86
N CYS A 296 -17.62 -7.27 -0.19
CA CYS A 296 -18.34 -7.94 -1.27
C CYS A 296 -18.50 -9.44 -1.05
N PHE A 297 -17.62 -10.04 -0.25
CA PHE A 297 -17.56 -11.49 -0.10
C PHE A 297 -17.68 -11.91 1.37
N ALA A 298 -18.08 -13.18 1.54
CA ALA A 298 -17.98 -13.82 2.83
C ALA A 298 -16.47 -13.91 3.24
N PRO A 299 -16.12 -13.75 4.52
CA PRO A 299 -14.72 -13.71 4.96
C PRO A 299 -13.89 -14.94 4.52
N TRP A 300 -14.50 -16.11 4.41
CA TRP A 300 -13.82 -17.34 3.97
C TRP A 300 -13.34 -17.32 2.50
N VAL A 301 -13.84 -16.39 1.68
CA VAL A 301 -13.34 -16.19 0.30
C VAL A 301 -11.99 -15.47 0.29
N THR A 302 -11.66 -14.74 1.36
CA THR A 302 -10.42 -13.95 1.45
C THR A 302 -9.14 -14.76 1.24
N PRO A 303 -8.96 -15.96 1.85
CA PRO A 303 -7.78 -16.79 1.60
C PRO A 303 -7.68 -17.23 0.13
N VAL A 304 -8.80 -17.68 -0.45
CA VAL A 304 -8.85 -18.13 -1.85
C VAL A 304 -8.50 -16.99 -2.80
N ALA A 305 -9.09 -15.80 -2.58
CA ALA A 305 -8.77 -14.61 -3.36
C ALA A 305 -7.29 -14.22 -3.24
N GLY A 306 -6.73 -14.25 -2.02
CA GLY A 306 -5.32 -13.94 -1.78
C GLY A 306 -4.38 -14.92 -2.45
N THR A 307 -4.66 -16.21 -2.33
CA THR A 307 -3.87 -17.28 -2.98
C THR A 307 -3.95 -17.17 -4.50
N ALA A 308 -5.15 -17.01 -5.05
CA ALA A 308 -5.34 -16.80 -6.48
C ALA A 308 -4.55 -15.60 -6.98
N LEU A 309 -4.64 -14.45 -6.32
CA LEU A 309 -3.91 -13.23 -6.69
C LEU A 309 -2.39 -13.45 -6.71
N ILE A 310 -1.82 -14.14 -5.73
CA ILE A 310 -0.38 -14.44 -5.73
C ILE A 310 -0.02 -15.47 -6.79
N THR A 311 -0.75 -16.58 -6.86
CA THR A 311 -0.46 -17.65 -7.83
C THR A 311 -0.42 -17.07 -9.23
N ILE A 312 -1.33 -16.17 -9.56
CA ILE A 312 -1.43 -15.59 -10.88
C ILE A 312 -0.30 -14.59 -11.17
N VAL A 313 0.16 -13.84 -10.18
CA VAL A 313 1.33 -12.94 -10.34
C VAL A 313 2.62 -13.75 -10.58
N PHE A 314 2.74 -14.93 -9.97
CA PHE A 314 3.93 -15.78 -10.10
C PHE A 314 3.84 -16.82 -11.23
N THR A 315 2.66 -17.04 -11.82
CA THR A 315 2.50 -17.87 -13.02
C THR A 315 2.68 -17.02 -14.28
N PRO A 316 3.06 -17.63 -15.43
CA PRO A 316 3.25 -16.90 -16.67
C PRO A 316 1.94 -16.38 -17.32
N ILE A 317 0.82 -16.42 -16.61
CA ILE A 317 -0.49 -15.96 -17.10
C ILE A 317 -1.03 -14.82 -16.21
N PRO A 318 -0.41 -13.62 -16.23
CA PRO A 318 -0.87 -12.47 -15.45
C PRO A 318 -2.30 -12.01 -15.80
N ILE A 319 -2.75 -12.27 -17.04
CA ILE A 319 -4.09 -11.92 -17.56
C ILE A 319 -5.23 -12.43 -16.66
N VAL A 320 -5.09 -13.62 -16.09
CA VAL A 320 -6.13 -14.23 -15.25
C VAL A 320 -6.26 -13.49 -13.91
N ALA A 321 -5.15 -12.93 -13.34
CA ALA A 321 -5.20 -12.15 -12.09
C ALA A 321 -6.00 -10.87 -12.24
N GLU A 322 -5.76 -10.20 -13.33
CA GLU A 322 -6.38 -8.91 -13.59
C GLU A 322 -7.83 -9.07 -13.96
N LEU A 323 -8.15 -10.05 -14.79
CA LEU A 323 -9.53 -10.41 -15.06
C LEU A 323 -10.25 -10.87 -13.78
N SER A 324 -9.57 -11.58 -12.88
CA SER A 324 -10.14 -11.96 -11.58
C SER A 324 -10.32 -10.77 -10.65
N ALA A 325 -9.35 -9.84 -10.56
CA ALA A 325 -9.48 -8.61 -9.78
C ALA A 325 -10.56 -7.69 -10.36
N ILE A 326 -10.65 -7.58 -11.69
CA ILE A 326 -11.71 -6.85 -12.39
C ILE A 326 -13.06 -7.57 -12.21
N ALA A 327 -13.10 -8.89 -12.30
CA ALA A 327 -14.32 -9.67 -12.06
C ALA A 327 -14.78 -9.58 -10.60
N VAL A 328 -13.87 -9.60 -9.63
CA VAL A 328 -14.16 -9.35 -8.21
C VAL A 328 -14.73 -7.95 -8.01
N ALA A 329 -14.15 -6.93 -8.66
CA ALA A 329 -14.66 -5.57 -8.65
C ALA A 329 -16.02 -5.46 -9.36
N TRP A 330 -16.23 -6.25 -10.41
CA TRP A 330 -17.47 -6.25 -11.21
C TRP A 330 -18.61 -7.04 -10.58
N LEU A 331 -18.34 -8.23 -10.04
CA LEU A 331 -19.29 -9.10 -9.35
C LEU A 331 -19.68 -8.55 -7.96
N GLY A 332 -18.77 -7.82 -7.33
CA GLY A 332 -19.05 -7.11 -6.07
C GLY A 332 -19.88 -5.84 -6.24
N ARG A 333 -20.41 -5.53 -7.42
CA ARG A 333 -21.40 -4.44 -7.56
C ARG A 333 -22.59 -4.76 -6.68
N PRO A 334 -22.94 -3.91 -5.71
CA PRO A 334 -24.25 -4.01 -5.11
C PRO A 334 -25.24 -3.93 -6.28
N LYS A 335 -26.18 -4.88 -6.35
CA LYS A 335 -27.32 -4.73 -7.23
C LYS A 335 -27.87 -3.34 -6.94
N ILE A 336 -27.81 -2.45 -7.91
CA ILE A 336 -28.48 -1.17 -7.83
C ILE A 336 -29.95 -1.57 -7.84
N ASP A 337 -30.51 -1.74 -6.64
CA ASP A 337 -31.95 -1.81 -6.51
C ASP A 337 -32.44 -0.56 -7.20
N LYS A 338 -33.17 -0.77 -8.29
CA LYS A 338 -33.87 0.28 -8.99
C LYS A 338 -34.70 0.98 -7.93
N ILE A 339 -34.21 2.14 -7.48
CA ILE A 339 -34.99 3.07 -6.67
C ILE A 339 -36.05 3.56 -7.65
N GLY A 340 -37.28 2.98 -7.48
CA GLY A 340 -38.47 3.50 -8.09
C GLY A 340 -38.84 4.87 -7.52
#